data_22b1e2771fe5bb63068a2c8f0652877e
#
_entry.id   22b1e2771fe5bb63068a2c8f0652877e
#
_cell.length_a   1.000
_cell.length_b   1.000
_cell.length_c   1.000
_cell.angle_alpha   90.00
_cell.angle_beta   90.00
_cell.angle_gamma   90.00
#
_symmetry.space_group_name_H-M   'P 1'
#
loop_
_entity.id
_entity.type
_entity.pdbx_description
1 polymer ?
#
loop_
_entity_poly.entity_id
_entity_poly.type
_entity_poly.pdbx_seq_one_letter_code
_entity_poly.pdbx_strand_id
1 'polypeptide(L)'
;MTTVRTAALARSVLGALLIGSLPALASAQSVPPLSVDPAARQITRLAAPSTISPHTRIGKRTVKEWREEVDDYWGPGEETPEKLRIFDLAWDELDREYGAYMNLDVDMPALRSTYRQEISDGVSQGRFAAIMNHLSLAMKDSHTVILSRSVSWNSYLRAGTPLFVVGPWTNNVRFGASLTPMPDGSLLVYRVLPGHVLGLEAGDLVLGYDGVPWHQLYRQLLALELPIRLEGYWGSTDRALEHAMLGSAGMNWHLFDTIDIQKYGTGEIVSLPTDLLANQRGTIWGNEQLPVPGVEMPDFVNQDYITWGVIDGTRIGFIYVASWYWEDQYRISEQWYEALNELMHHHETDGLVVDFRLNYGGDMRQAHDGYTLLFDEQITAVSFDVRGNPIDHFDMVPSRTHTAWMFTIPGNQNTYYDKPIAVLIGPGAVSNGDWESLRMGFHPMVRTFGKPTNGAFTLSDFPDLGNDWYFTKATGSGYLIDGHVYLAHTGVQPDVNVWLNRDDVAAGLDTVVEAAIRWISGAPPPRRPTGRRP
;
A
#
# COMPACT_ATOMS: atom_id res chain seq x y z
N MET A 1 40.23 19.57 -21.48
CA MET A 1 40.66 20.83 -20.85
C MET A 1 39.50 21.80 -20.95
N THR A 2 38.84 22.08 -19.91
CA THR A 2 38.32 23.32 -19.36
C THR A 2 37.09 22.97 -18.48
N THR A 3 37.36 22.97 -17.19
CA THR A 3 36.41 22.87 -16.10
C THR A 3 35.56 24.13 -16.00
N VAL A 4 34.23 24.00 -15.91
CA VAL A 4 33.35 25.07 -15.45
C VAL A 4 32.66 24.62 -14.18
N ARG A 5 33.03 25.26 -13.07
CA ARG A 5 32.32 25.25 -11.80
C ARG A 5 31.14 26.21 -11.89
N THR A 6 29.95 25.77 -11.54
CA THR A 6 28.82 26.67 -11.30
C THR A 6 28.44 26.61 -9.83
N ALA A 7 28.56 27.75 -9.17
CA ALA A 7 28.21 27.97 -7.78
C ALA A 7 26.70 28.27 -7.68
N ALA A 8 26.04 27.63 -6.72
CA ALA A 8 24.67 27.94 -6.35
C ALA A 8 24.61 29.16 -5.44
N LEU A 9 23.86 30.18 -5.84
CA LEU A 9 23.53 31.35 -5.01
C LEU A 9 22.20 31.06 -4.28
N ALA A 10 22.27 30.98 -2.96
CA ALA A 10 21.12 31.09 -2.08
C ALA A 10 20.64 32.55 -2.07
N ARG A 11 19.36 32.79 -2.36
CA ARG A 11 18.69 34.07 -2.08
C ARG A 11 17.60 33.83 -1.05
N SER A 12 17.87 34.29 0.17
CA SER A 12 16.90 34.56 1.22
C SER A 12 16.03 35.76 0.87
N VAL A 13 14.71 35.59 0.88
CA VAL A 13 13.78 36.72 0.86
C VAL A 13 13.04 36.73 2.19
N LEU A 14 13.35 37.70 3.03
CA LEU A 14 12.54 38.15 4.18
C LEU A 14 11.31 38.88 3.63
N GLY A 15 10.12 38.40 3.91
CA GLY A 15 8.86 39.09 3.65
C GLY A 15 8.08 39.24 4.96
N ALA A 16 7.67 40.47 5.24
CA ALA A 16 7.12 40.98 6.47
C ALA A 16 5.77 40.32 6.88
N LEU A 17 5.60 40.09 8.18
CA LEU A 17 4.35 39.76 8.85
C LEU A 17 3.32 40.90 8.66
N LEU A 18 2.19 40.57 8.07
CA LEU A 18 0.93 41.27 8.24
C LEU A 18 0.01 40.37 9.04
N ILE A 19 -0.26 40.77 10.28
CA ILE A 19 -1.25 40.15 11.16
C ILE A 19 -2.63 40.55 10.63
N GLY A 20 -3.24 39.69 9.83
CA GLY A 20 -4.63 39.78 9.44
C GLY A 20 -5.47 38.90 10.37
N SER A 21 -6.53 39.49 10.92
CA SER A 21 -7.53 38.83 11.75
C SER A 21 -8.08 37.56 11.12
N LEU A 22 -8.02 36.43 11.82
CA LEU A 22 -8.61 35.15 11.47
C LEU A 22 -10.14 35.31 11.31
N PRO A 23 -10.73 34.83 10.22
CA PRO A 23 -12.17 34.70 10.14
C PRO A 23 -12.65 33.54 11.02
N ALA A 24 -13.83 33.71 11.59
CA ALA A 24 -14.48 32.78 12.49
C ALA A 24 -14.61 31.37 11.91
N LEU A 25 -14.39 30.39 12.78
CA LEU A 25 -14.54 28.95 12.59
C LEU A 25 -15.76 28.60 11.75
N ALA A 26 -15.51 28.03 10.56
CA ALA A 26 -16.52 27.38 9.75
C ALA A 26 -17.05 26.15 10.50
N SER A 27 -18.35 25.91 10.41
CA SER A 27 -19.07 24.80 11.04
C SER A 27 -18.39 23.47 10.73
N ALA A 28 -18.15 22.68 11.78
CA ALA A 28 -17.61 21.33 11.70
C ALA A 28 -18.41 20.49 10.69
N GLN A 29 -17.79 20.20 9.54
CA GLN A 29 -18.26 19.14 8.66
C GLN A 29 -17.97 17.81 9.36
N SER A 30 -18.92 16.88 9.32
CA SER A 30 -18.74 15.57 9.92
C SER A 30 -17.54 14.87 9.27
N VAL A 31 -16.50 14.64 10.05
CA VAL A 31 -15.33 13.83 9.65
C VAL A 31 -15.84 12.45 9.21
N PRO A 32 -15.38 11.90 8.05
CA PRO A 32 -15.71 10.54 7.69
C PRO A 32 -15.36 9.59 8.84
N PRO A 33 -16.14 8.51 9.06
CA PRO A 33 -15.94 7.64 10.21
C PRO A 33 -14.57 6.94 10.11
N LEU A 34 -13.58 7.50 10.79
CA LEU A 34 -12.33 6.83 11.10
C LEU A 34 -12.62 5.91 12.28
N SER A 35 -13.08 4.70 12.00
CA SER A 35 -13.20 3.72 13.06
C SER A 35 -11.82 3.10 13.29
N VAL A 36 -11.17 3.49 14.38
CA VAL A 36 -10.13 2.67 14.98
C VAL A 36 -10.85 1.45 15.55
N ASP A 37 -10.80 0.32 14.84
CA ASP A 37 -11.40 -0.93 15.31
C ASP A 37 -10.57 -1.46 16.49
N PRO A 38 -11.10 -1.45 17.74
CA PRO A 38 -10.38 -1.99 18.88
C PRO A 38 -10.12 -3.51 18.77
N ALA A 39 -10.89 -4.22 17.94
CA ALA A 39 -10.70 -5.65 17.69
C ALA A 39 -9.53 -5.93 16.72
N ALA A 40 -9.11 -4.93 15.90
CA ALA A 40 -7.92 -5.05 15.05
C ALA A 40 -6.61 -5.15 15.85
N ARG A 41 -6.62 -4.82 17.15
CA ARG A 41 -5.45 -4.95 18.05
C ARG A 41 -5.06 -6.39 18.39
N GLN A 42 -5.84 -7.39 18.00
CA GLN A 42 -5.58 -8.80 18.37
C GLN A 42 -4.88 -9.63 17.28
N ILE A 43 -4.69 -9.12 16.08
CA ILE A 43 -4.16 -9.91 14.98
C ILE A 43 -2.73 -9.45 14.68
N THR A 44 -1.80 -10.31 14.97
CA THR A 44 -0.37 -10.25 14.69
C THR A 44 0.48 -9.42 15.66
N ARG A 45 0.62 -9.88 16.90
CA ARG A 45 1.99 -9.84 17.42
C ARG A 45 2.81 -10.63 16.41
N LEU A 46 3.67 -9.95 15.64
CA LEU A 46 4.83 -10.63 15.08
C LEU A 46 5.53 -11.21 16.31
N ALA A 47 5.28 -12.50 16.53
CA ALA A 47 5.76 -13.16 17.72
C ALA A 47 7.27 -12.96 17.77
N ALA A 48 7.79 -12.75 18.98
CA ALA A 48 9.21 -13.03 19.24
C ALA A 48 9.58 -14.33 18.51
N PRO A 49 10.81 -14.47 17.97
CA PRO A 49 11.22 -15.58 17.12
C PRO A 49 10.55 -16.88 17.57
N SER A 50 9.65 -17.41 16.77
CA SER A 50 8.78 -18.47 17.23
C SER A 50 9.62 -19.72 17.42
N THR A 51 9.37 -20.43 18.51
CA THR A 51 9.96 -21.74 18.80
C THR A 51 9.32 -22.82 17.93
N ILE A 52 9.27 -22.58 16.59
CA ILE A 52 8.83 -23.62 15.67
C ILE A 52 9.83 -24.78 15.69
N SER A 53 9.33 -26.00 15.81
CA SER A 53 10.21 -27.17 15.89
C SER A 53 11.12 -27.27 14.65
N PRO A 54 12.42 -27.52 14.82
CA PRO A 54 13.35 -27.70 13.70
C PRO A 54 12.94 -28.82 12.72
N HIS A 55 12.12 -29.78 13.20
CA HIS A 55 11.63 -30.92 12.42
C HIS A 55 10.28 -30.65 11.73
N THR A 56 9.63 -29.52 11.97
CA THR A 56 8.43 -29.14 11.26
C THR A 56 8.74 -28.93 9.78
N ARG A 57 7.98 -29.63 8.91
CA ARG A 57 8.10 -29.45 7.46
C ARG A 57 7.20 -28.28 7.02
N ILE A 58 7.78 -27.38 6.23
CA ILE A 58 7.06 -26.26 5.58
C ILE A 58 7.44 -26.30 4.10
N GLY A 59 6.49 -26.65 3.25
CA GLY A 59 6.77 -26.87 1.83
C GLY A 59 7.85 -27.92 1.61
N LYS A 60 8.86 -27.61 0.82
CA LYS A 60 9.89 -28.54 0.37
C LYS A 60 10.85 -29.03 1.44
N ARG A 61 10.97 -28.32 2.56
CA ARG A 61 12.01 -28.59 3.57
C ARG A 61 11.47 -28.50 5.01
N THR A 62 12.20 -29.07 5.95
CA THR A 62 12.02 -28.79 7.38
C THR A 62 12.57 -27.42 7.74
N VAL A 63 12.16 -26.89 8.89
CA VAL A 63 12.67 -25.60 9.42
C VAL A 63 14.20 -25.59 9.50
N LYS A 64 14.80 -26.71 9.95
CA LYS A 64 16.26 -26.86 10.02
C LYS A 64 16.89 -26.75 8.62
N GLU A 65 16.37 -27.49 7.66
CA GLU A 65 16.88 -27.49 6.28
C GLU A 65 16.70 -26.12 5.59
N TRP A 66 15.62 -25.37 5.88
CA TRP A 66 15.47 -24.01 5.37
C TRP A 66 16.53 -23.06 5.92
N ARG A 67 16.87 -23.17 7.22
CA ARG A 67 17.91 -22.35 7.84
C ARG A 67 19.29 -22.66 7.28
N GLU A 68 19.60 -23.94 7.13
CA GLU A 68 20.84 -24.39 6.48
C GLU A 68 20.93 -23.89 5.03
N GLU A 69 19.83 -23.95 4.27
CA GLU A 69 19.79 -23.43 2.90
C GLU A 69 19.99 -21.91 2.84
N VAL A 70 19.43 -21.14 3.78
CA VAL A 70 19.66 -19.68 3.90
C VAL A 70 21.14 -19.39 4.12
N ASP A 71 21.77 -20.14 5.01
CA ASP A 71 23.19 -19.97 5.33
C ASP A 71 24.08 -20.32 4.13
N ASP A 72 23.79 -21.44 3.45
CA ASP A 72 24.58 -21.93 2.32
C ASP A 72 24.39 -21.06 1.06
N TYR A 73 23.14 -20.57 0.82
CA TYR A 73 22.80 -19.83 -0.41
C TYR A 73 23.50 -18.48 -0.49
N TRP A 74 23.59 -17.74 0.60
CA TRP A 74 24.18 -16.39 0.63
C TRP A 74 25.56 -16.34 1.33
N GLY A 75 25.95 -17.40 2.02
CA GLY A 75 27.25 -17.49 2.69
C GLY A 75 27.44 -16.51 3.85
N PRO A 76 28.68 -16.31 4.30
CA PRO A 76 28.96 -15.55 5.52
C PRO A 76 28.71 -14.04 5.40
N GLY A 77 28.87 -13.44 4.21
CA GLY A 77 28.76 -11.98 4.01
C GLY A 77 29.82 -11.18 4.80
N GLU A 78 29.41 -10.01 5.32
CA GLU A 78 30.28 -9.18 6.15
C GLU A 78 30.66 -9.86 7.46
N GLU A 79 31.75 -9.40 8.07
CA GLU A 79 32.20 -9.83 9.38
C GLU A 79 31.22 -9.40 10.49
N THR A 80 31.13 -10.18 11.57
CA THR A 80 30.21 -9.92 12.70
C THR A 80 30.26 -8.47 13.24
N PRO A 81 31.44 -7.83 13.42
CA PRO A 81 31.51 -6.45 13.89
C PRO A 81 30.80 -5.46 12.94
N GLU A 82 30.89 -5.67 11.62
CA GLU A 82 30.24 -4.82 10.64
C GLU A 82 28.72 -5.03 10.63
N LYS A 83 28.25 -6.27 10.71
CA LYS A 83 26.81 -6.58 10.87
C LYS A 83 26.23 -5.94 12.13
N LEU A 84 26.94 -6.00 13.25
CA LEU A 84 26.53 -5.33 14.49
C LEU A 84 26.46 -3.81 14.32
N ARG A 85 27.44 -3.21 13.64
CA ARG A 85 27.45 -1.78 13.36
C ARG A 85 26.24 -1.37 12.51
N ILE A 86 25.92 -2.12 11.44
CA ILE A 86 24.77 -1.86 10.56
C ILE A 86 23.46 -2.02 11.34
N PHE A 87 23.34 -3.09 12.13
CA PHE A 87 22.16 -3.33 12.96
C PHE A 87 21.94 -2.21 13.99
N ASP A 88 23.01 -1.83 14.73
CA ASP A 88 22.93 -0.77 15.74
C ASP A 88 22.55 0.59 15.11
N LEU A 89 23.06 0.91 13.90
CA LEU A 89 22.64 2.11 13.15
C LEU A 89 21.15 2.07 12.77
N ALA A 90 20.70 0.97 12.18
CA ALA A 90 19.29 0.83 11.80
C ALA A 90 18.38 0.91 13.03
N TRP A 91 18.81 0.27 14.12
CA TRP A 91 18.13 0.33 15.41
C TRP A 91 18.02 1.77 15.92
N ASP A 92 19.14 2.50 15.99
CA ASP A 92 19.18 3.87 16.51
C ASP A 92 18.28 4.79 15.66
N GLU A 93 18.25 4.63 14.34
CA GLU A 93 17.34 5.36 13.46
C GLU A 93 15.86 5.07 13.75
N LEU A 94 15.50 3.80 13.97
CA LEU A 94 14.13 3.43 14.31
C LEU A 94 13.75 3.87 15.73
N ASP A 95 14.59 3.63 16.72
CA ASP A 95 14.29 3.94 18.13
C ASP A 95 14.20 5.46 18.38
N ARG A 96 15.11 6.24 17.77
CA ARG A 96 15.28 7.66 18.07
C ARG A 96 14.57 8.59 17.10
N GLU A 97 14.43 8.20 15.83
CA GLU A 97 14.00 9.09 14.76
C GLU A 97 12.71 8.66 14.06
N TYR A 98 12.25 7.40 14.24
CA TYR A 98 10.98 6.96 13.67
C TYR A 98 9.80 7.74 14.26
N GLY A 99 8.98 8.35 13.41
CA GLY A 99 7.98 9.34 13.81
C GLY A 99 6.53 8.82 13.93
N ALA A 100 6.28 7.51 13.85
CA ALA A 100 4.91 6.99 13.77
C ALA A 100 4.56 5.96 14.87
N TYR A 101 5.05 6.15 16.08
CA TYR A 101 4.77 5.24 17.20
C TYR A 101 3.35 5.34 17.77
N MET A 102 2.60 6.42 17.52
CA MET A 102 1.36 6.73 18.23
C MET A 102 0.29 5.64 18.21
N ASN A 103 0.20 4.86 17.14
CA ASN A 103 -0.75 3.75 17.00
C ASN A 103 -0.06 2.39 16.83
N LEU A 104 1.24 2.31 17.15
CA LEU A 104 2.05 1.12 16.98
C LEU A 104 2.29 0.42 18.33
N ASP A 105 2.01 -0.89 18.38
CA ASP A 105 2.33 -1.76 19.53
C ASP A 105 3.52 -2.65 19.17
N VAL A 106 4.73 -2.21 19.54
CA VAL A 106 5.98 -2.93 19.28
C VAL A 106 6.89 -2.90 20.50
N ASP A 107 7.42 -4.05 20.89
CA ASP A 107 8.43 -4.17 21.97
C ASP A 107 9.84 -4.02 21.38
N MET A 108 10.24 -2.77 21.17
CA MET A 108 11.55 -2.44 20.60
C MET A 108 12.72 -3.02 21.42
N PRO A 109 12.78 -2.87 22.77
CA PRO A 109 13.86 -3.46 23.57
C PRO A 109 14.00 -4.97 23.41
N ALA A 110 12.87 -5.72 23.36
CA ALA A 110 12.90 -7.16 23.19
C ALA A 110 13.46 -7.57 21.80
N LEU A 111 13.04 -6.89 20.74
CA LEU A 111 13.57 -7.11 19.39
C LEU A 111 15.08 -6.87 19.35
N ARG A 112 15.55 -5.76 19.94
CA ARG A 112 16.99 -5.45 20.00
C ARG A 112 17.78 -6.56 20.68
N SER A 113 17.37 -6.92 21.89
CA SER A 113 18.13 -7.89 22.68
C SER A 113 18.23 -9.23 21.97
N THR A 114 17.14 -9.69 21.34
CA THR A 114 17.08 -10.96 20.62
C THR A 114 17.98 -10.96 19.38
N TYR A 115 17.78 -10.02 18.49
CA TYR A 115 18.49 -10.02 17.21
C TYR A 115 19.96 -9.62 17.36
N ARG A 116 20.27 -8.67 18.24
CA ARG A 116 21.66 -8.28 18.48
C ARG A 116 22.49 -9.41 19.07
N GLN A 117 21.91 -10.23 19.95
CA GLN A 117 22.59 -11.41 20.50
C GLN A 117 22.83 -12.44 19.38
N GLU A 118 21.83 -12.75 18.57
CA GLU A 118 21.98 -13.69 17.46
C GLU A 118 23.08 -13.26 16.48
N ILE A 119 23.11 -11.96 16.10
CA ILE A 119 24.18 -11.42 15.25
C ILE A 119 25.54 -11.56 15.90
N SER A 120 25.65 -11.30 17.21
CA SER A 120 26.91 -11.44 17.98
C SER A 120 27.44 -12.88 18.01
N ASP A 121 26.52 -13.85 18.02
CA ASP A 121 26.89 -15.28 18.00
C ASP A 121 27.32 -15.74 16.60
N GLY A 122 27.11 -14.91 15.58
CA GLY A 122 27.51 -15.15 14.19
C GLY A 122 26.31 -15.63 13.33
N VAL A 123 26.05 -14.93 12.22
CA VAL A 123 24.99 -15.25 11.27
C VAL A 123 25.50 -15.15 9.84
N SER A 124 24.88 -15.89 8.92
CA SER A 124 25.11 -15.75 7.48
C SER A 124 24.59 -14.40 6.95
N GLN A 125 24.92 -14.05 5.71
CA GLN A 125 24.38 -12.86 5.04
C GLN A 125 22.87 -12.99 4.84
N GLY A 126 22.39 -14.18 4.49
CA GLY A 126 20.96 -14.43 4.34
C GLY A 126 20.19 -14.26 5.66
N ARG A 127 20.73 -14.83 6.76
CA ARG A 127 20.10 -14.67 8.07
C ARG A 127 20.16 -13.23 8.58
N PHE A 128 21.25 -12.49 8.32
CA PHE A 128 21.35 -11.09 8.66
C PHE A 128 20.30 -10.25 7.90
N ALA A 129 20.15 -10.50 6.60
CA ALA A 129 19.09 -9.85 5.81
C ALA A 129 17.69 -10.16 6.35
N ALA A 130 17.42 -11.43 6.74
CA ALA A 130 16.16 -11.80 7.38
C ALA A 130 15.91 -11.00 8.66
N ILE A 131 16.89 -10.91 9.56
CA ILE A 131 16.78 -10.11 10.80
C ILE A 131 16.40 -8.66 10.47
N MET A 132 17.08 -8.02 9.53
CA MET A 132 16.84 -6.63 9.14
C MET A 132 15.45 -6.45 8.49
N ASN A 133 15.01 -7.40 7.65
CA ASN A 133 13.67 -7.40 7.08
C ASN A 133 12.59 -7.51 8.18
N HIS A 134 12.77 -8.43 9.14
CA HIS A 134 11.81 -8.63 10.21
C HIS A 134 11.79 -7.47 11.21
N LEU A 135 12.92 -6.78 11.42
CA LEU A 135 12.95 -5.54 12.19
C LEU A 135 12.08 -4.47 11.54
N SER A 136 12.20 -4.25 10.22
CA SER A 136 11.33 -3.29 9.52
C SER A 136 9.87 -3.72 9.48
N LEU A 137 9.60 -5.02 9.32
CA LEU A 137 8.24 -5.56 9.31
C LEU A 137 7.52 -5.35 10.66
N ALA A 138 8.26 -5.40 11.78
CA ALA A 138 7.72 -5.13 13.11
C ALA A 138 7.19 -3.70 13.27
N MET A 139 7.68 -2.75 12.47
CA MET A 139 7.19 -1.37 12.45
C MET A 139 5.82 -1.23 11.79
N LYS A 140 5.35 -2.23 11.04
CA LYS A 140 4.05 -2.23 10.35
C LYS A 140 3.81 -0.93 9.58
N ASP A 141 4.79 -0.50 8.81
CA ASP A 141 4.72 0.77 8.08
C ASP A 141 5.32 0.61 6.68
N SER A 142 4.51 0.82 5.66
CA SER A 142 4.93 0.71 4.25
C SER A 142 6.02 1.70 3.85
N HIS A 143 6.23 2.75 4.63
CA HIS A 143 7.34 3.69 4.45
C HIS A 143 8.60 3.30 5.22
N THR A 144 8.56 2.22 6.01
CA THR A 144 9.72 1.75 6.80
C THR A 144 10.16 0.39 6.31
N VAL A 145 11.22 0.37 5.52
CA VAL A 145 11.72 -0.80 4.81
C VAL A 145 13.22 -0.90 4.96
N ILE A 146 13.73 -2.07 5.37
CA ILE A 146 15.16 -2.37 5.39
C ILE A 146 15.40 -3.62 4.54
N LEU A 147 16.09 -3.46 3.41
CA LEU A 147 16.36 -4.53 2.44
C LEU A 147 17.84 -4.61 2.10
N SER A 148 18.38 -5.83 2.07
CA SER A 148 19.67 -6.11 1.44
C SER A 148 19.48 -6.24 -0.06
N ARG A 149 20.25 -5.50 -0.86
CA ARG A 149 20.19 -5.56 -2.32
C ARG A 149 20.68 -6.91 -2.84
N SER A 150 21.71 -7.48 -2.22
CA SER A 150 22.27 -8.78 -2.62
C SER A 150 21.36 -9.95 -2.27
N VAL A 151 20.57 -9.87 -1.18
CA VAL A 151 19.69 -10.95 -0.73
C VAL A 151 18.25 -10.74 -1.23
N SER A 152 17.64 -9.62 -0.90
CA SER A 152 16.20 -9.41 -1.09
C SER A 152 15.86 -8.87 -2.48
N TRP A 153 16.75 -8.07 -3.10
CA TRP A 153 16.43 -7.38 -4.36
C TRP A 153 16.86 -8.13 -5.61
N ASN A 154 18.09 -8.66 -5.62
CA ASN A 154 18.68 -9.27 -6.82
C ASN A 154 18.43 -10.77 -6.96
N SER A 155 17.75 -11.39 -6.00
CA SER A 155 17.49 -12.82 -6.03
C SER A 155 16.40 -13.18 -7.04
N TYR A 156 16.72 -14.06 -7.97
CA TYR A 156 15.73 -14.64 -8.86
C TYR A 156 14.96 -15.74 -8.15
N LEU A 157 13.64 -15.69 -8.21
CA LEU A 157 12.79 -16.75 -7.68
C LEU A 157 12.95 -18.01 -8.54
N ARG A 158 13.54 -19.05 -7.97
CA ARG A 158 13.70 -20.37 -8.54
C ARG A 158 13.16 -21.40 -7.56
N ALA A 159 12.79 -22.58 -8.05
CA ALA A 159 12.37 -23.65 -7.17
C ALA A 159 13.42 -23.89 -6.06
N GLY A 160 12.99 -23.74 -4.81
CA GLY A 160 13.83 -23.92 -3.63
C GLY A 160 14.67 -22.72 -3.20
N THR A 161 14.53 -21.53 -3.82
CA THR A 161 15.16 -20.30 -3.28
C THR A 161 14.60 -20.03 -1.89
N PRO A 162 15.44 -19.87 -0.82
CA PRO A 162 14.95 -19.70 0.54
C PRO A 162 14.55 -18.25 0.83
N LEU A 163 13.60 -17.73 0.04
CA LEU A 163 13.15 -16.34 0.07
C LEU A 163 11.63 -16.29 0.17
N PHE A 164 11.10 -15.58 1.15
CA PHE A 164 9.68 -15.31 1.28
C PHE A 164 9.32 -14.00 0.57
N VAL A 165 8.34 -14.03 -0.33
CA VAL A 165 7.88 -12.83 -1.05
C VAL A 165 6.63 -12.30 -0.38
N VAL A 166 6.61 -11.00 -0.11
CA VAL A 166 5.47 -10.28 0.49
C VAL A 166 5.10 -9.09 -0.39
N GLY A 167 3.83 -8.91 -0.63
CA GLY A 167 3.31 -7.75 -1.34
C GLY A 167 2.01 -8.07 -2.07
N PRO A 168 1.15 -7.06 -2.30
CA PRO A 168 -0.11 -7.24 -3.00
C PRO A 168 0.07 -7.34 -4.52
N TRP A 169 1.27 -7.03 -5.02
CA TRP A 169 1.51 -6.90 -6.45
C TRP A 169 1.97 -8.22 -7.04
N THR A 170 1.16 -8.78 -7.90
CA THR A 170 1.47 -10.01 -8.62
C THR A 170 2.16 -9.72 -9.95
N ASN A 171 3.23 -8.93 -9.94
CA ASN A 171 4.07 -8.74 -11.11
C ASN A 171 5.08 -9.86 -11.30
N ASN A 172 4.92 -10.97 -10.60
CA ASN A 172 5.80 -12.10 -10.73
C ASN A 172 5.72 -12.69 -12.12
N VAL A 173 6.79 -12.53 -12.88
CA VAL A 173 6.94 -13.04 -14.25
C VAL A 173 6.74 -14.56 -14.39
N ARG A 174 6.61 -15.29 -13.29
CA ARG A 174 6.49 -16.75 -13.28
C ARG A 174 5.20 -17.28 -12.68
N PHE A 175 4.31 -16.41 -12.17
CA PHE A 175 2.99 -16.88 -11.74
C PHE A 175 1.94 -16.68 -12.84
N GLY A 176 1.90 -15.51 -13.46
CA GLY A 176 1.04 -15.24 -14.62
C GLY A 176 -0.45 -15.09 -14.29
N ALA A 177 -0.79 -14.90 -13.01
CA ALA A 177 -2.15 -14.61 -12.56
C ALA A 177 -2.13 -13.65 -11.37
N SER A 178 -3.23 -12.92 -11.19
CA SER A 178 -3.44 -11.99 -10.09
C SER A 178 -4.43 -12.55 -9.09
N LEU A 179 -4.11 -12.45 -7.79
CA LEU A 179 -4.87 -13.03 -6.69
C LEU A 179 -5.36 -11.96 -5.74
N THR A 180 -6.59 -12.12 -5.22
CA THR A 180 -7.12 -11.29 -4.13
C THR A 180 -7.70 -12.16 -3.01
N PRO A 181 -7.49 -11.79 -1.72
CA PRO A 181 -8.00 -12.56 -0.60
C PRO A 181 -9.52 -12.54 -0.49
N MET A 182 -10.08 -13.74 -0.30
CA MET A 182 -11.48 -13.98 0.03
C MET A 182 -11.69 -14.06 1.55
N PRO A 183 -12.93 -13.85 2.05
CA PRO A 183 -13.21 -13.89 3.48
C PRO A 183 -12.91 -15.23 4.18
N ASP A 184 -12.91 -16.33 3.44
CA ASP A 184 -12.59 -17.68 3.94
C ASP A 184 -11.08 -17.99 3.93
N GLY A 185 -10.26 -17.04 3.49
CA GLY A 185 -8.80 -17.18 3.38
C GLY A 185 -8.32 -17.87 2.09
N SER A 186 -9.23 -18.25 1.19
CA SER A 186 -8.89 -18.62 -0.18
C SER A 186 -8.53 -17.39 -1.00
N LEU A 187 -7.99 -17.59 -2.20
CA LEU A 187 -7.49 -16.51 -3.05
C LEU A 187 -8.15 -16.59 -4.41
N LEU A 188 -8.96 -15.57 -4.72
CA LEU A 188 -9.65 -15.46 -5.99
C LEU A 188 -8.67 -15.06 -7.10
N VAL A 189 -8.62 -15.86 -8.16
CA VAL A 189 -7.95 -15.52 -9.42
C VAL A 189 -8.83 -14.52 -10.15
N TYR A 190 -8.40 -13.24 -10.24
CA TYR A 190 -9.22 -12.21 -10.88
C TYR A 190 -8.70 -11.78 -12.26
N ARG A 191 -7.41 -11.99 -12.52
CA ARG A 191 -6.80 -11.83 -13.86
C ARG A 191 -5.82 -12.95 -14.12
N VAL A 192 -5.70 -13.38 -15.38
CA VAL A 192 -4.81 -14.46 -15.77
C VAL A 192 -4.29 -14.24 -17.20
N LEU A 193 -3.01 -14.58 -17.44
CA LEU A 193 -2.43 -14.54 -18.78
C LEU A 193 -3.03 -15.64 -19.65
N PRO A 194 -3.29 -15.37 -20.93
CA PRO A 194 -3.77 -16.39 -21.86
C PRO A 194 -2.83 -17.59 -21.93
N GLY A 195 -3.40 -18.80 -21.89
CA GLY A 195 -2.62 -20.05 -21.97
C GLY A 195 -1.78 -20.34 -20.72
N HIS A 196 -2.26 -19.95 -19.55
CA HIS A 196 -1.61 -20.19 -18.26
C HIS A 196 -1.24 -21.66 -18.06
N VAL A 197 0.01 -21.96 -17.67
CA VAL A 197 0.55 -23.34 -17.58
C VAL A 197 -0.20 -24.26 -16.60
N LEU A 198 -0.87 -23.70 -15.59
CA LEU A 198 -1.74 -24.44 -14.67
C LEU A 198 -3.21 -24.47 -15.12
N GLY A 199 -3.52 -23.93 -16.30
CA GLY A 199 -4.90 -23.80 -16.75
C GLY A 199 -5.78 -22.94 -15.82
N LEU A 200 -5.20 -21.93 -15.16
CA LEU A 200 -5.99 -21.00 -14.36
C LEU A 200 -6.94 -20.18 -15.22
N GLU A 201 -8.11 -19.90 -14.66
CA GLU A 201 -9.13 -19.03 -15.26
C GLU A 201 -9.63 -18.03 -14.21
N ALA A 202 -10.17 -16.89 -14.65
CA ALA A 202 -10.80 -15.93 -13.75
C ALA A 202 -12.00 -16.60 -13.05
N GLY A 203 -12.09 -16.42 -11.73
CA GLY A 203 -13.07 -17.12 -10.88
C GLY A 203 -12.55 -18.41 -10.22
N ASP A 204 -11.38 -18.94 -10.61
CA ASP A 204 -10.74 -20.02 -9.86
C ASP A 204 -10.31 -19.55 -8.47
N LEU A 205 -10.15 -20.48 -7.52
CA LEU A 205 -9.59 -20.20 -6.20
C LEU A 205 -8.26 -20.93 -6.02
N VAL A 206 -7.21 -20.23 -5.63
CA VAL A 206 -6.02 -20.85 -5.05
C VAL A 206 -6.27 -21.04 -3.56
N LEU A 207 -6.24 -22.30 -3.11
CA LEU A 207 -6.54 -22.66 -1.73
C LEU A 207 -5.28 -22.64 -0.85
N GLY A 208 -4.17 -23.09 -1.40
CA GLY A 208 -2.89 -23.20 -0.71
C GLY A 208 -1.89 -24.05 -1.47
N TYR A 209 -0.99 -24.66 -0.72
CA TYR A 209 0.10 -25.49 -1.25
C TYR A 209 0.27 -26.77 -0.42
N ASP A 210 0.67 -27.87 -1.05
CA ASP A 210 0.96 -29.15 -0.42
C ASP A 210 -0.16 -29.65 0.52
N GLY A 211 -1.43 -29.36 0.17
CA GLY A 211 -2.61 -29.69 0.97
C GLY A 211 -2.85 -28.80 2.19
N VAL A 212 -2.08 -27.71 2.36
CA VAL A 212 -2.22 -26.79 3.49
C VAL A 212 -2.71 -25.42 3.00
N PRO A 213 -3.77 -24.85 3.63
CA PRO A 213 -4.29 -23.54 3.25
C PRO A 213 -3.25 -22.43 3.37
N TRP A 214 -3.25 -21.50 2.39
CA TRP A 214 -2.24 -20.44 2.34
C TRP A 214 -2.24 -19.55 3.59
N HIS A 215 -3.41 -19.24 4.16
CA HIS A 215 -3.51 -18.44 5.38
C HIS A 215 -2.83 -19.07 6.61
N GLN A 216 -2.57 -20.38 6.60
CA GLN A 216 -1.75 -21.06 7.60
C GLN A 216 -0.28 -21.07 7.20
N LEU A 217 0.02 -21.29 5.91
CA LEU A 217 1.40 -21.36 5.40
C LEU A 217 2.15 -20.06 5.53
N TYR A 218 1.55 -18.91 5.18
CA TYR A 218 2.27 -17.63 5.30
C TYR A 218 2.67 -17.32 6.74
N ARG A 219 1.86 -17.72 7.73
CA ARG A 219 2.18 -17.55 9.15
C ARG A 219 3.35 -18.44 9.58
N GLN A 220 3.43 -19.65 9.02
CA GLN A 220 4.56 -20.56 9.24
C GLN A 220 5.83 -20.00 8.58
N LEU A 221 5.73 -19.41 7.39
CA LEU A 221 6.85 -18.77 6.69
C LEU A 221 7.37 -17.55 7.46
N LEU A 222 6.48 -16.72 8.02
CA LEU A 222 6.86 -15.62 8.92
C LEU A 222 7.59 -16.14 10.15
N ALA A 223 7.07 -17.20 10.78
CA ALA A 223 7.69 -17.82 11.95
C ALA A 223 9.04 -18.50 11.66
N LEU A 224 9.25 -18.92 10.41
CA LEU A 224 10.53 -19.47 9.94
C LEU A 224 11.60 -18.38 9.78
N GLU A 225 11.16 -17.13 9.63
CA GLU A 225 12.01 -15.95 9.44
C GLU A 225 13.00 -16.08 8.27
N LEU A 226 12.49 -16.48 7.11
CA LEU A 226 13.25 -16.38 5.86
C LEU A 226 13.54 -14.91 5.52
N PRO A 227 14.61 -14.63 4.73
CA PRO A 227 14.76 -13.32 4.10
C PRO A 227 13.52 -12.96 3.30
N ILE A 228 13.12 -11.69 3.33
CA ILE A 228 11.90 -11.21 2.69
C ILE A 228 12.25 -10.37 1.47
N ARG A 229 11.60 -10.69 0.34
CA ARG A 229 11.52 -9.82 -0.80
C ARG A 229 10.18 -9.08 -0.79
N LEU A 230 10.23 -7.76 -0.84
CA LEU A 230 9.04 -6.93 -0.94
C LEU A 230 8.71 -6.66 -2.40
N GLU A 231 7.47 -6.95 -2.78
CA GLU A 231 6.91 -6.63 -4.10
C GLU A 231 5.79 -5.61 -3.92
N GLY A 232 6.16 -4.33 -3.94
CA GLY A 232 5.27 -3.21 -3.66
C GLY A 232 5.14 -2.89 -2.17
N TYR A 233 4.09 -2.17 -1.81
CA TYR A 233 3.82 -1.78 -0.43
C TYR A 233 3.08 -2.90 0.32
N TRP A 234 3.47 -3.17 1.54
CA TRP A 234 3.07 -4.37 2.27
C TRP A 234 2.07 -4.14 3.41
N GLY A 235 1.80 -2.90 3.80
CA GLY A 235 0.72 -2.55 4.71
C GLY A 235 1.15 -1.87 6.00
N SER A 236 0.45 -0.79 6.33
CA SER A 236 0.67 0.00 7.55
C SER A 236 -0.44 -0.21 8.59
N THR A 237 -1.39 -1.09 8.32
CA THR A 237 -2.35 -1.62 9.30
C THR A 237 -2.27 -3.14 9.32
N ASP A 238 -2.75 -3.76 10.40
CA ASP A 238 -2.82 -5.23 10.48
C ASP A 238 -3.62 -5.83 9.32
N ARG A 239 -4.72 -5.18 8.91
CA ARG A 239 -5.55 -5.62 7.79
C ARG A 239 -4.85 -5.50 6.44
N ALA A 240 -4.16 -4.39 6.20
CA ALA A 240 -3.40 -4.20 4.96
C ALA A 240 -2.22 -5.17 4.89
N LEU A 241 -1.52 -5.38 6.00
CA LEU A 241 -0.43 -6.36 6.09
C LEU A 241 -0.93 -7.79 5.85
N GLU A 242 -2.03 -8.20 6.49
CA GLU A 242 -2.63 -9.51 6.25
C GLU A 242 -3.08 -9.67 4.79
N HIS A 243 -3.66 -8.63 4.21
CA HIS A 243 -4.05 -8.61 2.80
C HIS A 243 -2.85 -8.82 1.87
N ALA A 244 -1.73 -8.13 2.13
CA ALA A 244 -0.49 -8.28 1.37
C ALA A 244 0.11 -9.68 1.52
N MET A 245 0.13 -10.25 2.74
CA MET A 245 0.59 -11.61 3.02
C MET A 245 -0.26 -12.65 2.28
N LEU A 246 -1.58 -12.49 2.30
CA LEU A 246 -2.50 -13.37 1.58
C LEU A 246 -2.32 -13.21 0.07
N GLY A 247 -2.32 -11.99 -0.45
CA GLY A 247 -2.17 -11.73 -1.89
C GLY A 247 -0.86 -12.22 -2.48
N SER A 248 0.18 -12.42 -1.65
CA SER A 248 1.50 -12.87 -2.09
C SER A 248 1.59 -14.38 -2.42
N ALA A 249 0.53 -15.14 -2.25
CA ALA A 249 0.56 -16.60 -2.44
C ALA A 249 1.16 -17.01 -3.78
N GLY A 250 0.71 -16.39 -4.88
CA GLY A 250 1.19 -16.70 -6.21
C GLY A 250 2.68 -16.46 -6.43
N MET A 251 3.32 -15.64 -5.59
CA MET A 251 4.75 -15.35 -5.68
C MET A 251 5.62 -16.32 -4.88
N ASN A 252 5.01 -17.18 -4.05
CA ASN A 252 5.70 -18.11 -3.17
C ASN A 252 5.69 -19.58 -3.63
N TRP A 253 5.17 -19.86 -4.82
CA TRP A 253 5.07 -21.20 -5.39
C TRP A 253 6.41 -21.97 -5.37
N HIS A 254 7.52 -21.27 -5.45
CA HIS A 254 8.87 -21.84 -5.50
C HIS A 254 9.28 -22.55 -4.18
N LEU A 255 8.57 -22.30 -3.09
CA LEU A 255 8.81 -22.92 -1.77
C LEU A 255 8.10 -24.29 -1.62
N PHE A 256 7.16 -24.64 -2.53
CA PHE A 256 6.24 -25.76 -2.37
C PHE A 256 6.30 -26.74 -3.54
N ASP A 257 5.84 -27.98 -3.34
CA ASP A 257 5.82 -29.03 -4.36
C ASP A 257 4.55 -28.97 -5.23
N THR A 258 3.40 -28.70 -4.60
CA THR A 258 2.10 -28.63 -5.31
C THR A 258 1.33 -27.36 -4.94
N ILE A 259 0.45 -26.93 -5.86
CA ILE A 259 -0.53 -25.86 -5.64
C ILE A 259 -1.94 -26.44 -5.74
N ASP A 260 -2.81 -26.10 -4.79
CA ASP A 260 -4.18 -26.59 -4.70
C ASP A 260 -5.14 -25.53 -5.22
N ILE A 261 -5.91 -25.88 -6.26
CA ILE A 261 -6.77 -24.97 -7.01
C ILE A 261 -8.19 -25.52 -7.02
N GLN A 262 -9.20 -24.71 -6.67
CA GLN A 262 -10.58 -25.02 -6.93
C GLN A 262 -11.07 -24.34 -8.21
N LYS A 263 -11.43 -25.15 -9.19
CA LYS A 263 -11.95 -24.67 -10.47
C LYS A 263 -13.32 -24.03 -10.35
N TYR A 264 -13.53 -22.89 -11.00
CA TYR A 264 -14.81 -22.19 -10.98
C TYR A 264 -15.92 -23.00 -11.62
N GLY A 265 -15.70 -23.49 -12.86
CA GLY A 265 -16.74 -24.12 -13.66
C GLY A 265 -17.25 -25.45 -13.11
N THR A 266 -16.40 -26.22 -12.43
CA THR A 266 -16.73 -27.58 -11.95
C THR A 266 -16.82 -27.68 -10.42
N GLY A 267 -16.18 -26.74 -9.69
CA GLY A 267 -15.98 -26.84 -8.24
C GLY A 267 -14.94 -27.89 -7.83
N GLU A 268 -14.34 -28.59 -8.79
CA GLU A 268 -13.31 -29.61 -8.55
C GLU A 268 -12.06 -28.98 -7.93
N ILE A 269 -11.46 -29.67 -6.97
CA ILE A 269 -10.15 -29.31 -6.40
C ILE A 269 -9.10 -30.17 -7.08
N VAL A 270 -8.12 -29.49 -7.69
CA VAL A 270 -6.96 -30.13 -8.35
C VAL A 270 -5.68 -29.69 -7.65
N SER A 271 -4.75 -30.64 -7.48
CA SER A 271 -3.42 -30.38 -6.95
C SER A 271 -2.42 -30.55 -8.09
N LEU A 272 -1.70 -29.47 -8.44
CA LEU A 272 -0.81 -29.45 -9.61
C LEU A 272 0.64 -29.16 -9.17
N PRO A 273 1.64 -29.76 -9.87
CA PRO A 273 3.05 -29.50 -9.57
C PRO A 273 3.41 -28.01 -9.78
N THR A 274 4.07 -27.40 -8.80
CA THR A 274 4.51 -25.99 -8.87
C THR A 274 5.66 -25.78 -9.86
N ASP A 275 6.42 -26.82 -10.21
CA ASP A 275 7.52 -26.76 -11.19
C ASP A 275 7.04 -26.39 -12.60
N LEU A 276 5.79 -26.64 -12.94
CA LEU A 276 5.16 -26.17 -14.18
C LEU A 276 5.28 -24.66 -14.32
N LEU A 277 5.21 -23.91 -13.22
CA LEU A 277 5.33 -22.44 -13.19
C LEU A 277 6.72 -21.95 -13.62
N ALA A 278 7.75 -22.79 -13.59
CA ALA A 278 9.04 -22.46 -14.15
C ALA A 278 8.99 -22.17 -15.65
N ASN A 279 7.97 -22.67 -16.33
CA ASN A 279 7.73 -22.46 -17.76
C ASN A 279 6.75 -21.30 -18.06
N GLN A 280 6.10 -20.75 -17.03
CA GLN A 280 5.21 -19.60 -17.20
C GLN A 280 6.00 -18.41 -17.74
N ARG A 281 5.46 -17.75 -18.75
CA ARG A 281 6.03 -16.55 -19.38
C ARG A 281 5.03 -15.40 -19.30
N GLY A 282 5.57 -14.19 -19.30
CA GLY A 282 4.79 -12.97 -19.21
C GLY A 282 4.56 -12.53 -17.76
N THR A 283 4.28 -11.24 -17.62
CA THR A 283 3.97 -10.58 -16.36
C THR A 283 2.55 -10.06 -16.44
N ILE A 284 1.81 -10.18 -15.34
CA ILE A 284 0.52 -9.54 -15.20
C ILE A 284 0.58 -8.62 -13.97
N TRP A 285 0.33 -7.36 -14.19
CA TRP A 285 0.21 -6.40 -13.10
C TRP A 285 -1.15 -6.59 -12.44
N GLY A 286 -1.12 -6.95 -11.17
CA GLY A 286 -2.32 -7.15 -10.39
C GLY A 286 -2.50 -6.02 -9.37
N ASN A 287 -3.66 -5.45 -9.37
CA ASN A 287 -4.00 -4.31 -8.53
C ASN A 287 -5.46 -4.31 -8.11
N GLU A 288 -6.07 -5.50 -8.19
CA GLU A 288 -7.44 -5.73 -7.74
C GLU A 288 -8.48 -4.89 -8.49
N GLN A 289 -8.16 -4.59 -9.74
CA GLN A 289 -9.02 -3.92 -10.71
C GLN A 289 -9.24 -4.81 -11.93
N LEU A 290 -10.44 -4.77 -12.49
CA LEU A 290 -10.73 -5.35 -13.79
C LEU A 290 -10.92 -4.23 -14.82
N PRO A 291 -10.75 -4.50 -16.11
CA PRO A 291 -11.03 -3.54 -17.15
C PRO A 291 -12.48 -3.06 -17.09
N VAL A 292 -12.68 -1.75 -17.19
CA VAL A 292 -14.00 -1.12 -17.25
C VAL A 292 -14.29 -0.77 -18.71
N PRO A 293 -15.39 -1.26 -19.30
CA PRO A 293 -15.74 -0.95 -20.68
C PRO A 293 -15.86 0.57 -20.92
N GLY A 294 -15.21 1.07 -21.97
CA GLY A 294 -15.16 2.49 -22.29
C GLY A 294 -14.04 3.27 -21.62
N VAL A 295 -13.23 2.62 -20.75
CA VAL A 295 -12.13 3.27 -20.02
C VAL A 295 -10.85 2.47 -20.19
N GLU A 296 -9.79 3.13 -20.62
CA GLU A 296 -8.47 2.51 -20.73
C GLU A 296 -7.83 2.31 -19.35
N MET A 297 -7.23 1.16 -19.11
CA MET A 297 -6.52 0.90 -17.84
C MET A 297 -5.17 1.61 -17.84
N PRO A 298 -4.67 2.07 -16.67
CA PRO A 298 -3.34 2.64 -16.56
C PRO A 298 -2.25 1.71 -17.09
N ASP A 299 -1.30 2.26 -17.84
CA ASP A 299 -0.14 1.55 -18.36
C ASP A 299 1.15 2.08 -17.72
N PHE A 300 1.66 1.35 -16.73
CA PHE A 300 2.89 1.70 -16.03
C PHE A 300 4.16 1.63 -16.91
N VAL A 301 4.13 0.86 -17.98
CA VAL A 301 5.27 0.77 -18.91
C VAL A 301 5.39 2.05 -19.71
N ASN A 302 4.26 2.61 -20.14
CA ASN A 302 4.17 3.90 -20.82
C ASN A 302 3.99 5.08 -19.88
N GLN A 303 3.96 4.82 -18.56
CA GLN A 303 3.85 5.85 -17.52
C GLN A 303 2.54 6.65 -17.55
N ASP A 304 1.47 6.01 -18.04
CA ASP A 304 0.11 6.53 -17.99
C ASP A 304 -0.50 6.21 -16.61
N TYR A 305 -0.35 7.13 -15.68
CA TYR A 305 -0.80 6.94 -14.29
C TYR A 305 -2.25 7.37 -14.05
N ILE A 306 -2.78 8.25 -14.90
CA ILE A 306 -4.17 8.70 -14.87
C ILE A 306 -4.81 8.44 -16.22
N THR A 307 -5.82 7.58 -16.23
CA THR A 307 -6.63 7.31 -17.43
C THR A 307 -8.11 7.52 -17.09
N TRP A 308 -8.90 7.91 -18.06
CA TRP A 308 -10.28 8.24 -17.82
C TRP A 308 -11.17 8.02 -19.06
N GLY A 309 -12.47 7.96 -18.83
CA GLY A 309 -13.47 7.81 -19.88
C GLY A 309 -14.88 7.81 -19.32
N VAL A 310 -15.85 7.56 -20.18
CA VAL A 310 -17.25 7.32 -19.79
C VAL A 310 -17.51 5.81 -19.87
N ILE A 311 -18.07 5.24 -18.81
CA ILE A 311 -18.41 3.81 -18.78
C ILE A 311 -19.44 3.52 -19.86
N ASP A 312 -19.16 2.55 -20.73
CA ASP A 312 -20.03 2.16 -21.85
C ASP A 312 -21.46 1.90 -21.40
N GLY A 313 -22.43 2.47 -22.15
CA GLY A 313 -23.86 2.32 -21.87
C GLY A 313 -24.36 3.13 -20.68
N THR A 314 -23.53 3.98 -20.09
CA THR A 314 -23.90 4.87 -18.97
C THR A 314 -23.59 6.34 -19.28
N ARG A 315 -23.93 7.22 -18.34
CA ARG A 315 -23.46 8.62 -18.28
C ARG A 315 -22.59 8.85 -17.05
N ILE A 316 -21.81 7.85 -16.66
CA ILE A 316 -20.93 7.88 -15.49
C ILE A 316 -19.49 8.03 -15.95
N GLY A 317 -18.83 9.08 -15.50
CA GLY A 317 -17.39 9.26 -15.72
C GLY A 317 -16.60 8.34 -14.82
N PHE A 318 -15.48 7.82 -15.33
CA PHE A 318 -14.56 6.97 -14.58
C PHE A 318 -13.13 7.47 -14.73
N ILE A 319 -12.40 7.52 -13.62
CA ILE A 319 -10.99 7.93 -13.59
C ILE A 319 -10.21 6.90 -12.79
N TYR A 320 -9.24 6.26 -13.42
CA TYR A 320 -8.17 5.54 -12.71
C TYR A 320 -7.08 6.51 -12.30
N VAL A 321 -6.68 6.48 -11.03
CA VAL A 321 -5.52 7.25 -10.54
C VAL A 321 -4.56 6.29 -9.86
N ALA A 322 -3.53 5.87 -10.57
CA ALA A 322 -2.58 4.86 -10.10
C ALA A 322 -1.41 5.46 -9.31
N SER A 323 -1.08 6.73 -9.54
CA SER A 323 -0.02 7.44 -8.82
C SER A 323 -0.15 8.94 -8.91
N TRP A 324 0.38 9.61 -7.91
CA TRP A 324 0.63 11.05 -7.87
C TRP A 324 2.13 11.33 -8.09
N TYR A 325 2.71 10.77 -9.15
CA TYR A 325 4.13 10.81 -9.39
C TYR A 325 4.64 12.25 -9.42
N TRP A 326 5.81 12.52 -8.81
CA TRP A 326 6.26 13.87 -8.49
C TRP A 326 7.05 14.56 -9.62
N GLU A 327 7.48 13.82 -10.65
CA GLU A 327 8.27 14.40 -11.73
C GLU A 327 7.39 15.16 -12.73
N ASP A 328 7.74 16.42 -13.00
CA ASP A 328 6.97 17.34 -13.86
C ASP A 328 6.75 16.80 -15.28
N GLN A 329 7.66 15.96 -15.78
CA GLN A 329 7.54 15.38 -17.12
C GLN A 329 6.27 14.53 -17.32
N TYR A 330 5.69 13.98 -16.25
CA TYR A 330 4.48 13.16 -16.33
C TYR A 330 3.18 13.98 -16.28
N ARG A 331 3.26 15.26 -15.96
CA ARG A 331 2.11 16.18 -16.00
C ARG A 331 0.88 15.67 -15.23
N ILE A 332 1.09 15.03 -14.09
CA ILE A 332 0.03 14.36 -13.32
C ILE A 332 -1.08 15.35 -12.89
N SER A 333 -0.69 16.53 -12.40
CA SER A 333 -1.66 17.57 -12.00
C SER A 333 -2.54 18.01 -13.18
N GLU A 334 -1.94 18.16 -14.36
CA GLU A 334 -2.65 18.55 -15.57
C GLU A 334 -3.57 17.42 -16.04
N GLN A 335 -3.12 16.17 -16.05
CA GLN A 335 -3.94 15.01 -16.42
C GLN A 335 -5.14 14.84 -15.49
N TRP A 336 -4.94 15.02 -14.17
CA TRP A 336 -6.01 14.97 -13.19
C TRP A 336 -7.04 16.08 -13.41
N TYR A 337 -6.57 17.32 -13.60
CA TYR A 337 -7.44 18.46 -13.90
C TYR A 337 -8.21 18.26 -15.21
N GLU A 338 -7.53 17.83 -16.28
CA GLU A 338 -8.12 17.57 -17.59
C GLU A 338 -9.21 16.49 -17.54
N ALA A 339 -8.92 15.35 -16.87
CA ALA A 339 -9.88 14.27 -16.69
C ALA A 339 -11.18 14.75 -16.02
N LEU A 340 -11.06 15.51 -14.94
CA LEU A 340 -12.21 16.09 -14.26
C LEU A 340 -12.95 17.10 -15.13
N ASN A 341 -12.22 18.04 -15.74
CA ASN A 341 -12.82 19.08 -16.59
C ASN A 341 -13.61 18.49 -17.76
N GLU A 342 -13.03 17.49 -18.45
CA GLU A 342 -13.70 16.81 -19.57
C GLU A 342 -14.97 16.10 -19.13
N LEU A 343 -14.88 15.29 -18.05
CA LEU A 343 -16.03 14.52 -17.56
C LEU A 343 -17.13 15.39 -16.97
N MET A 344 -16.79 16.52 -16.35
CA MET A 344 -17.76 17.42 -15.74
C MET A 344 -18.47 18.33 -16.76
N HIS A 345 -17.74 18.84 -17.75
CA HIS A 345 -18.22 19.94 -18.61
C HIS A 345 -18.47 19.55 -20.06
N HIS A 346 -17.71 18.55 -20.59
CA HIS A 346 -17.82 18.15 -22.00
C HIS A 346 -18.61 16.85 -22.19
N HIS A 347 -18.56 15.91 -21.24
CA HIS A 347 -19.33 14.67 -21.29
C HIS A 347 -20.65 14.73 -20.51
N GLU A 348 -20.90 15.80 -19.74
CA GLU A 348 -22.14 16.02 -18.97
C GLU A 348 -22.56 14.79 -18.14
N THR A 349 -21.60 14.19 -17.43
CA THR A 349 -21.82 12.97 -16.66
C THR A 349 -22.83 13.15 -15.53
N ASP A 350 -23.54 12.08 -15.15
CA ASP A 350 -24.50 12.07 -14.05
C ASP A 350 -23.83 11.83 -12.68
N GLY A 351 -22.57 11.41 -12.67
CA GLY A 351 -21.71 11.19 -11.52
C GLY A 351 -20.33 10.71 -11.95
N LEU A 352 -19.43 10.58 -10.98
CA LEU A 352 -18.05 10.13 -11.20
C LEU A 352 -17.74 8.91 -10.36
N VAL A 353 -16.91 8.02 -10.91
CA VAL A 353 -16.18 7.00 -10.17
C VAL A 353 -14.70 7.37 -10.23
N VAL A 354 -14.05 7.48 -9.07
CA VAL A 354 -12.61 7.72 -8.96
C VAL A 354 -11.98 6.51 -8.29
N ASP A 355 -11.08 5.82 -8.98
CA ASP A 355 -10.49 4.57 -8.50
C ASP A 355 -9.07 4.77 -7.96
N PHE A 356 -8.94 4.75 -6.65
CA PHE A 356 -7.67 4.82 -5.92
C PHE A 356 -7.18 3.45 -5.42
N ARG A 357 -7.87 2.33 -5.73
CA ARG A 357 -7.50 1.01 -5.20
C ARG A 357 -6.04 0.63 -5.46
N LEU A 358 -5.46 1.12 -6.56
CA LEU A 358 -4.07 0.91 -6.92
C LEU A 358 -3.18 2.11 -6.64
N ASN A 359 -3.66 3.18 -6.07
CA ASN A 359 -2.85 4.39 -5.94
C ASN A 359 -1.69 4.19 -4.96
N TYR A 360 -0.47 4.02 -5.48
CA TYR A 360 0.74 3.80 -4.66
C TYR A 360 1.41 5.08 -4.17
N GLY A 361 0.71 6.21 -4.20
CA GLY A 361 1.15 7.47 -3.61
C GLY A 361 1.88 8.40 -4.57
N GLY A 362 2.70 9.27 -4.02
CA GLY A 362 3.43 10.33 -4.69
C GLY A 362 3.27 11.68 -4.00
N ASP A 363 3.30 12.77 -4.76
CA ASP A 363 3.19 14.14 -4.25
C ASP A 363 1.73 14.59 -4.18
N MET A 364 1.24 14.89 -2.98
CA MET A 364 -0.15 15.32 -2.78
C MET A 364 -0.50 16.65 -3.45
N ARG A 365 0.49 17.48 -3.82
CA ARG A 365 0.26 18.72 -4.55
C ARG A 365 -0.25 18.48 -5.97
N GLN A 366 0.04 17.30 -6.53
CA GLN A 366 -0.46 16.91 -7.86
C GLN A 366 -2.00 16.83 -7.93
N ALA A 367 -2.69 16.62 -6.80
CA ALA A 367 -4.13 16.58 -6.75
C ALA A 367 -4.79 17.97 -6.64
N HIS A 368 -4.03 19.03 -6.32
CA HIS A 368 -4.57 20.33 -5.94
C HIS A 368 -5.38 21.00 -7.05
N ASP A 369 -4.86 21.00 -8.29
CA ASP A 369 -5.54 21.70 -9.39
C ASP A 369 -6.93 21.10 -9.68
N GLY A 370 -7.03 19.78 -9.71
CA GLY A 370 -8.32 19.12 -9.90
C GLY A 370 -9.29 19.33 -8.74
N TYR A 371 -8.81 19.47 -7.51
CA TYR A 371 -9.68 19.78 -6.38
C TYR A 371 -10.35 21.14 -6.48
N THR A 372 -9.75 22.10 -7.18
CA THR A 372 -10.41 23.38 -7.46
C THR A 372 -11.67 23.25 -8.32
N LEU A 373 -11.85 22.12 -9.01
CA LEU A 373 -13.07 21.81 -9.77
C LEU A 373 -14.13 21.11 -8.91
N LEU A 374 -13.72 20.38 -7.88
CA LEU A 374 -14.61 19.57 -7.06
C LEU A 374 -15.16 20.34 -5.85
N PHE A 375 -14.31 21.09 -5.14
CA PHE A 375 -14.65 21.73 -3.88
C PHE A 375 -14.95 23.22 -4.08
N ASP A 376 -16.00 23.74 -3.41
CA ASP A 376 -16.38 25.15 -3.46
C ASP A 376 -15.60 26.03 -2.47
N GLU A 377 -15.05 25.44 -1.42
CA GLU A 377 -14.27 26.15 -0.39
C GLU A 377 -12.99 25.38 -0.01
N GLN A 378 -12.03 26.12 0.50
CA GLN A 378 -10.79 25.54 1.01
C GLN A 378 -11.06 24.80 2.32
N ILE A 379 -10.52 23.56 2.43
CA ILE A 379 -10.64 22.74 3.65
C ILE A 379 -9.24 22.47 4.21
N THR A 380 -9.04 22.84 5.49
CA THR A 380 -7.81 22.53 6.23
C THR A 380 -8.19 21.68 7.43
N ALA A 381 -8.17 20.36 7.27
CA ALA A 381 -8.61 19.40 8.28
C ALA A 381 -7.46 18.53 8.82
N VAL A 382 -6.30 18.56 8.17
CA VAL A 382 -5.16 17.69 8.46
C VAL A 382 -3.90 18.52 8.68
N SER A 383 -3.02 18.02 9.57
CA SER A 383 -1.67 18.55 9.78
C SER A 383 -0.71 17.41 10.09
N PHE A 384 0.55 17.71 10.39
CA PHE A 384 1.62 16.74 10.52
C PHE A 384 2.53 17.04 11.71
N ASP A 385 2.76 16.02 12.57
CA ASP A 385 3.71 16.08 13.67
C ASP A 385 4.93 15.20 13.39
N VAL A 386 6.06 15.59 13.96
CA VAL A 386 7.33 14.84 13.94
C VAL A 386 7.80 14.57 15.37
N ARG A 387 8.77 13.68 15.53
CA ARG A 387 9.37 13.40 16.83
C ARG A 387 9.93 14.67 17.47
N GLY A 388 9.55 14.93 18.73
CA GLY A 388 10.01 16.06 19.53
C GLY A 388 11.33 15.80 20.24
N ASN A 389 11.55 14.58 20.71
CA ASN A 389 12.79 14.16 21.32
C ASN A 389 13.09 12.66 21.07
N PRO A 390 14.39 12.25 21.07
CA PRO A 390 14.78 10.88 20.72
C PRO A 390 14.56 9.84 21.84
N ILE A 391 14.14 10.24 23.04
CA ILE A 391 14.01 9.34 24.20
C ILE A 391 12.56 8.88 24.37
N ASP A 392 11.60 9.79 24.18
CA ASP A 392 10.17 9.49 24.31
C ASP A 392 9.55 9.27 22.92
N HIS A 393 9.11 8.04 22.64
CA HIS A 393 8.48 7.67 21.37
C HIS A 393 7.17 8.44 21.10
N PHE A 394 6.53 8.96 22.12
CA PHE A 394 5.23 9.61 22.06
C PHE A 394 5.31 11.15 22.19
N ASP A 395 6.51 11.71 22.36
CA ASP A 395 6.71 13.15 22.34
C ASP A 395 6.73 13.66 20.89
N MET A 396 5.59 14.19 20.45
CA MET A 396 5.37 14.68 19.10
C MET A 396 5.21 16.19 19.09
N VAL A 397 5.80 16.85 18.10
CA VAL A 397 5.73 18.31 17.94
C VAL A 397 5.33 18.66 16.50
N PRO A 398 4.66 19.80 16.28
CA PRO A 398 4.29 20.23 14.93
C PRO A 398 5.51 20.32 14.00
N SER A 399 5.38 19.74 12.83
CA SER A 399 6.41 19.82 11.78
C SER A 399 6.59 21.27 11.32
N ARG A 400 7.84 21.69 11.15
CA ARG A 400 8.18 23.00 10.60
C ARG A 400 8.23 23.01 9.07
N THR A 401 8.41 21.86 8.46
CA THR A 401 8.53 21.68 7.01
C THR A 401 7.25 21.22 6.35
N HIS A 402 6.48 20.35 7.04
CA HIS A 402 5.23 19.79 6.55
C HIS A 402 4.06 20.43 7.31
N THR A 403 3.72 21.64 6.92
CA THR A 403 2.68 22.45 7.58
C THR A 403 1.29 22.14 7.01
N ALA A 404 0.26 22.52 7.74
CA ALA A 404 -1.13 22.25 7.38
C ALA A 404 -1.51 22.67 5.95
N TRP A 405 -0.84 23.66 5.34
CA TRP A 405 -1.15 24.09 3.99
C TRP A 405 -0.86 23.00 2.93
N MET A 406 0.13 22.12 3.15
CA MET A 406 0.41 21.00 2.24
C MET A 406 -0.77 20.01 2.16
N PHE A 407 -1.50 19.88 3.26
CA PHE A 407 -2.64 18.97 3.38
C PHE A 407 -3.97 19.67 3.11
N THR A 408 -3.94 20.98 2.86
CA THR A 408 -5.12 21.77 2.57
C THR A 408 -5.71 21.38 1.21
N ILE A 409 -6.99 21.14 1.17
CA ILE A 409 -7.76 20.93 -0.05
C ILE A 409 -8.11 22.31 -0.58
N PRO A 410 -7.65 22.70 -1.78
CA PRO A 410 -8.09 23.96 -2.38
C PRO A 410 -9.54 23.88 -2.84
N GLY A 411 -10.22 25.01 -2.88
CA GLY A 411 -11.58 25.11 -3.37
C GLY A 411 -11.79 26.35 -4.24
N ASN A 412 -12.86 26.31 -5.04
CA ASN A 412 -13.25 27.42 -5.91
C ASN A 412 -14.78 27.51 -6.00
N GLN A 413 -15.36 28.57 -5.48
CA GLN A 413 -16.81 28.78 -5.43
C GLN A 413 -17.52 28.74 -6.79
N ASN A 414 -16.79 28.87 -7.90
CA ASN A 414 -17.37 28.91 -9.24
C ASN A 414 -17.40 27.55 -9.94
N THR A 415 -16.80 26.50 -9.37
CA THR A 415 -16.55 25.22 -10.06
C THR A 415 -16.99 24.00 -9.27
N TYR A 416 -17.77 24.17 -8.22
CA TYR A 416 -18.24 23.08 -7.36
C TYR A 416 -18.97 21.98 -8.13
N TYR A 417 -18.57 20.71 -7.89
CA TYR A 417 -19.24 19.54 -8.45
C TYR A 417 -20.30 19.02 -7.48
N ASP A 418 -21.58 19.10 -7.87
CA ASP A 418 -22.74 18.81 -7.02
C ASP A 418 -23.41 17.45 -7.30
N LYS A 419 -22.75 16.58 -8.10
CA LYS A 419 -23.24 15.24 -8.44
C LYS A 419 -22.55 14.16 -7.63
N PRO A 420 -23.11 12.92 -7.56
CA PRO A 420 -22.50 11.81 -6.82
C PRO A 420 -21.09 11.49 -7.29
N ILE A 421 -20.19 11.23 -6.33
CA ILE A 421 -18.82 10.77 -6.57
C ILE A 421 -18.60 9.48 -5.78
N ALA A 422 -18.40 8.37 -6.46
CA ALA A 422 -17.96 7.12 -5.85
C ALA A 422 -16.44 7.05 -5.85
N VAL A 423 -15.82 6.95 -4.68
CA VAL A 423 -14.37 6.77 -4.56
C VAL A 423 -14.09 5.32 -4.20
N LEU A 424 -13.36 4.61 -5.06
CA LEU A 424 -12.99 3.22 -4.84
C LEU A 424 -11.66 3.17 -4.11
N ILE A 425 -11.63 2.50 -2.96
CA ILE A 425 -10.46 2.42 -2.08
C ILE A 425 -10.13 0.97 -1.71
N GLY A 426 -8.89 0.73 -1.33
CA GLY A 426 -8.44 -0.60 -0.93
C GLY A 426 -7.02 -0.60 -0.35
N PRO A 427 -6.52 -1.76 0.10
CA PRO A 427 -5.20 -1.87 0.75
C PRO A 427 -4.02 -1.45 -0.13
N GLY A 428 -4.20 -1.39 -1.45
CA GLY A 428 -3.22 -0.87 -2.40
C GLY A 428 -3.16 0.66 -2.48
N ALA A 429 -4.13 1.37 -1.89
CA ALA A 429 -4.07 2.82 -1.73
C ALA A 429 -3.14 3.16 -0.56
N VAL A 430 -1.92 3.61 -0.88
CA VAL A 430 -0.84 3.81 0.09
C VAL A 430 -0.26 5.22 -0.01
N SER A 431 0.27 5.78 1.07
CA SER A 431 0.92 7.09 1.07
C SER A 431 -0.05 8.17 0.57
N ASN A 432 0.24 8.89 -0.51
CA ASN A 432 -0.72 9.84 -1.07
C ASN A 432 -2.02 9.17 -1.58
N GLY A 433 -2.06 7.86 -1.80
CA GLY A 433 -3.31 7.12 -2.01
C GLY A 433 -4.21 7.11 -0.76
N ASP A 434 -3.64 6.93 0.43
CA ASP A 434 -4.34 7.10 1.71
C ASP A 434 -4.84 8.54 1.89
N TRP A 435 -3.93 9.52 1.66
CA TRP A 435 -4.24 10.93 1.83
C TRP A 435 -5.37 11.40 0.90
N GLU A 436 -5.35 11.03 -0.37
CA GLU A 436 -6.38 11.45 -1.31
C GLU A 436 -7.70 10.71 -1.08
N SER A 437 -7.65 9.46 -0.62
CA SER A 437 -8.84 8.75 -0.15
C SER A 437 -9.51 9.47 1.03
N LEU A 438 -8.72 9.96 1.98
CA LEU A 438 -9.20 10.76 3.11
C LEU A 438 -9.74 12.12 2.65
N ARG A 439 -8.97 12.84 1.82
CA ARG A 439 -9.31 14.20 1.36
C ARG A 439 -10.60 14.22 0.54
N MET A 440 -10.79 13.24 -0.36
CA MET A 440 -12.05 13.09 -1.09
C MET A 440 -13.24 12.87 -0.14
N GLY A 441 -13.04 12.20 0.98
CA GLY A 441 -14.08 11.98 1.99
C GLY A 441 -14.66 13.26 2.63
N PHE A 442 -13.98 14.40 2.50
CA PHE A 442 -14.52 15.68 2.96
C PHE A 442 -15.54 16.30 1.97
N HIS A 443 -15.65 15.75 0.77
CA HIS A 443 -16.64 16.23 -0.21
C HIS A 443 -18.02 15.65 0.11
N PRO A 444 -19.08 16.47 0.25
CA PRO A 444 -20.42 16.02 0.70
C PRO A 444 -21.13 15.08 -0.27
N MET A 445 -20.71 15.03 -1.53
CA MET A 445 -21.27 14.13 -2.55
C MET A 445 -20.47 12.83 -2.70
N VAL A 446 -19.39 12.66 -1.95
CA VAL A 446 -18.55 11.47 -1.99
C VAL A 446 -19.15 10.34 -1.16
N ARG A 447 -19.02 9.14 -1.67
CA ARG A 447 -19.20 7.89 -0.96
C ARG A 447 -18.08 6.92 -1.34
N THR A 448 -17.46 6.30 -0.35
CA THR A 448 -16.32 5.40 -0.55
C THR A 448 -16.76 3.94 -0.61
N PHE A 449 -16.15 3.16 -1.53
CA PHE A 449 -16.46 1.75 -1.78
C PHE A 449 -15.17 0.93 -1.76
N GLY A 450 -15.21 -0.26 -1.19
CA GLY A 450 -14.08 -1.17 -1.24
C GLY A 450 -13.69 -1.77 0.10
N LYS A 451 -12.39 -1.81 0.37
CA LYS A 451 -11.77 -2.21 1.64
C LYS A 451 -11.01 -1.02 2.24
N PRO A 452 -10.66 -1.07 3.54
CA PRO A 452 -9.81 -0.03 4.15
C PRO A 452 -8.49 0.16 3.38
N THR A 453 -8.02 1.41 3.34
CA THR A 453 -6.73 1.75 2.73
C THR A 453 -5.54 1.24 3.55
N ASN A 454 -4.32 1.46 3.07
CA ASN A 454 -3.07 0.96 3.67
C ASN A 454 -2.81 1.49 5.08
N GLY A 455 -3.06 2.78 5.33
CA GLY A 455 -2.79 3.44 6.61
C GLY A 455 -1.41 4.08 6.71
N ALA A 456 -0.73 4.32 5.61
CA ALA A 456 0.59 4.93 5.52
C ALA A 456 0.53 6.47 5.52
N PHE A 457 -0.06 7.06 6.56
CA PHE A 457 -0.16 8.52 6.74
C PHE A 457 1.12 9.13 7.31
N THR A 458 2.24 8.75 6.73
CA THR A 458 3.59 9.13 7.12
C THR A 458 4.34 9.70 5.92
N LEU A 459 5.53 10.25 6.14
CA LEU A 459 6.45 10.69 5.09
C LEU A 459 7.80 9.98 5.30
N SER A 460 8.50 9.68 4.22
CA SER A 460 9.73 8.89 4.25
C SER A 460 10.99 9.73 4.35
N ASP A 461 11.99 9.21 5.07
CA ASP A 461 13.39 9.59 5.03
C ASP A 461 14.23 8.37 4.61
N PHE A 462 15.48 8.59 4.20
CA PHE A 462 16.36 7.58 3.60
C PHE A 462 17.72 7.52 4.31
N PRO A 463 17.80 6.93 5.51
CA PRO A 463 19.08 6.79 6.21
C PRO A 463 20.05 5.89 5.45
N ASP A 464 21.35 6.18 5.55
CA ASP A 464 22.39 5.41 4.89
C ASP A 464 22.97 4.34 5.81
N LEU A 465 22.76 3.07 5.49
CA LEU A 465 23.36 1.92 6.18
C LEU A 465 24.58 1.32 5.46
N GLY A 466 24.94 1.85 4.29
CA GLY A 466 26.01 1.35 3.42
C GLY A 466 25.49 0.73 2.12
N ASN A 467 26.42 0.32 1.25
CA ASN A 467 26.18 0.07 -0.17
C ASN A 467 25.20 -1.08 -0.48
N ASP A 468 25.11 -2.11 0.37
CA ASP A 468 24.17 -3.23 0.12
C ASP A 468 22.77 -2.94 0.61
N TRP A 469 22.56 -1.91 1.42
CA TRP A 469 21.31 -1.68 2.11
C TRP A 469 20.45 -0.60 1.46
N TYR A 470 19.17 -0.84 1.41
CA TYR A 470 18.13 0.15 1.16
C TYR A 470 17.35 0.31 2.45
N PHE A 471 17.30 1.52 2.97
CA PHE A 471 16.58 1.82 4.19
C PHE A 471 15.70 3.05 4.01
N THR A 472 14.44 2.91 4.38
CA THR A 472 13.50 4.02 4.53
C THR A 472 12.83 3.95 5.89
N LYS A 473 12.48 5.08 6.47
CA LYS A 473 11.72 5.16 7.72
C LYS A 473 10.73 6.32 7.71
N ALA A 474 9.65 6.21 8.48
CA ALA A 474 8.71 7.31 8.66
C ALA A 474 9.30 8.44 9.52
N THR A 475 9.14 9.68 9.06
CA THR A 475 9.64 10.88 9.77
C THR A 475 8.65 11.46 10.78
N GLY A 476 7.37 11.13 10.67
CA GLY A 476 6.31 11.66 11.51
C GLY A 476 4.97 11.06 11.16
N SER A 477 3.91 11.58 11.73
CA SER A 477 2.54 11.13 11.52
C SER A 477 1.61 12.31 11.21
N GLY A 478 0.78 12.12 10.19
CA GLY A 478 -0.36 13.00 9.97
C GLY A 478 -1.41 12.85 11.05
N TYR A 479 -2.18 13.90 11.27
CA TYR A 479 -3.30 13.87 12.20
C TYR A 479 -4.46 14.74 11.72
N LEU A 480 -5.68 14.37 12.13
CA LEU A 480 -6.84 15.25 12.01
C LEU A 480 -6.73 16.37 13.02
N ILE A 481 -6.90 17.62 12.57
CA ILE A 481 -6.82 18.82 13.44
C ILE A 481 -7.92 18.78 14.49
N ASP A 482 -9.14 18.39 14.10
CA ASP A 482 -10.24 18.19 15.05
C ASP A 482 -9.95 16.93 15.90
N GLY A 483 -9.86 17.14 17.21
CA GLY A 483 -9.55 16.08 18.18
C GLY A 483 -8.10 15.62 18.22
N HIS A 484 -7.21 16.17 17.38
CA HIS A 484 -5.79 15.79 17.28
C HIS A 484 -5.60 14.26 17.16
N VAL A 485 -6.24 13.65 16.17
CA VAL A 485 -6.27 12.19 15.97
C VAL A 485 -5.19 11.77 14.98
N TYR A 486 -4.18 11.02 15.44
CA TYR A 486 -3.11 10.51 14.59
C TYR A 486 -3.60 9.46 13.61
N LEU A 487 -3.13 9.55 12.37
CA LEU A 487 -3.59 8.77 11.22
C LEU A 487 -2.66 7.60 10.84
N ALA A 488 -1.37 7.67 11.17
CA ALA A 488 -0.45 6.56 10.92
C ALA A 488 -0.98 5.27 11.55
N HIS A 489 -0.87 4.16 10.84
CA HIS A 489 -1.43 2.84 11.19
C HIS A 489 -2.96 2.79 11.27
N THR A 490 -3.65 3.79 10.70
CA THR A 490 -5.10 3.77 10.54
C THR A 490 -5.44 3.87 9.06
N GLY A 491 -6.30 3.01 8.52
CA GLY A 491 -6.76 3.10 7.14
C GLY A 491 -8.07 3.88 7.03
N VAL A 492 -8.30 4.56 5.91
CA VAL A 492 -9.62 5.12 5.58
C VAL A 492 -10.60 3.97 5.42
N GLN A 493 -11.68 3.99 6.20
CA GLN A 493 -12.71 2.96 6.13
C GLN A 493 -13.68 3.27 5.01
N PRO A 494 -14.10 2.29 4.17
CA PRO A 494 -15.11 2.54 3.15
C PRO A 494 -16.51 2.66 3.78
N ASP A 495 -17.34 3.56 3.21
CA ASP A 495 -18.77 3.64 3.55
C ASP A 495 -19.52 2.38 3.14
N VAL A 496 -19.07 1.73 2.07
CA VAL A 496 -19.62 0.49 1.53
C VAL A 496 -18.51 -0.54 1.44
N ASN A 497 -18.49 -1.48 2.38
CA ASN A 497 -17.54 -2.58 2.36
C ASN A 497 -17.98 -3.60 1.28
N VAL A 498 -17.31 -3.59 0.14
CA VAL A 498 -17.56 -4.45 -1.01
C VAL A 498 -16.24 -4.79 -1.70
N TRP A 499 -16.08 -6.03 -2.14
CA TRP A 499 -14.87 -6.46 -2.84
C TRP A 499 -15.19 -7.41 -3.98
N LEU A 500 -14.19 -7.73 -4.79
CA LEU A 500 -14.32 -8.66 -5.91
C LEU A 500 -14.94 -9.97 -5.42
N ASN A 501 -15.93 -10.47 -6.11
CA ASN A 501 -16.53 -11.78 -5.85
C ASN A 501 -16.32 -12.71 -7.04
N ARG A 502 -16.47 -14.00 -6.77
CA ARG A 502 -16.14 -15.07 -7.69
C ARG A 502 -16.96 -15.05 -8.98
N ASP A 503 -18.27 -14.80 -8.84
CA ASP A 503 -19.20 -14.87 -9.97
C ASP A 503 -19.06 -13.67 -10.90
N ASP A 504 -18.94 -12.46 -10.35
CA ASP A 504 -18.72 -11.25 -11.13
C ASP A 504 -17.38 -11.33 -11.88
N VAL A 505 -16.31 -11.73 -11.18
CA VAL A 505 -14.98 -11.88 -11.76
C VAL A 505 -14.96 -12.90 -12.90
N ALA A 506 -15.64 -14.05 -12.74
CA ALA A 506 -15.77 -15.05 -13.80
C ALA A 506 -16.56 -14.52 -15.00
N ALA A 507 -17.47 -13.57 -14.77
CA ALA A 507 -18.21 -12.86 -15.82
C ALA A 507 -17.44 -11.66 -16.41
N GLY A 508 -16.24 -11.36 -15.93
CA GLY A 508 -15.42 -10.23 -16.36
C GLY A 508 -15.88 -8.88 -15.78
N LEU A 509 -16.66 -8.90 -14.68
CA LEU A 509 -17.21 -7.72 -14.04
C LEU A 509 -16.41 -7.37 -12.76
N ASP A 510 -16.16 -6.09 -12.57
CA ASP A 510 -15.59 -5.56 -11.32
C ASP A 510 -16.71 -5.27 -10.31
N THR A 511 -16.85 -6.12 -9.30
CA THR A 511 -17.92 -6.02 -8.29
C THR A 511 -17.97 -4.65 -7.60
N VAL A 512 -16.81 -4.02 -7.36
CA VAL A 512 -16.72 -2.73 -6.67
C VAL A 512 -17.22 -1.62 -7.58
N VAL A 513 -16.84 -1.65 -8.86
CA VAL A 513 -17.31 -0.72 -9.89
C VAL A 513 -18.82 -0.87 -10.08
N GLU A 514 -19.31 -2.10 -10.17
CA GLU A 514 -20.74 -2.38 -10.29
C GLU A 514 -21.56 -1.83 -9.11
N ALA A 515 -21.01 -1.90 -7.89
CA ALA A 515 -21.65 -1.33 -6.72
C ALA A 515 -21.69 0.21 -6.78
N ALA A 516 -20.62 0.83 -7.25
CA ALA A 516 -20.54 2.28 -7.46
C ALA A 516 -21.53 2.76 -8.53
N ILE A 517 -21.61 2.07 -9.69
CA ILE A 517 -22.56 2.36 -10.77
C ILE A 517 -24.01 2.31 -10.24
N ARG A 518 -24.38 1.23 -9.53
CA ARG A 518 -25.72 1.09 -8.94
C ARG A 518 -26.06 2.22 -8.00
N TRP A 519 -25.10 2.65 -7.17
CA TRP A 519 -25.31 3.75 -6.24
C TRP A 519 -25.49 5.08 -6.94
N ILE A 520 -24.65 5.43 -7.92
CA ILE A 520 -24.75 6.68 -8.70
C ILE A 520 -26.09 6.73 -9.45
N SER A 521 -26.47 5.64 -10.10
CA SER A 521 -27.72 5.56 -10.86
C SER A 521 -28.99 5.65 -9.99
N GLY A 522 -28.91 5.28 -8.73
CA GLY A 522 -30.01 5.35 -7.75
C GLY A 522 -29.88 6.48 -6.74
N ALA A 523 -28.86 7.33 -6.83
CA ALA A 523 -28.63 8.41 -5.88
C ALA A 523 -29.82 9.40 -5.92
N PRO A 524 -30.35 9.82 -4.74
CA PRO A 524 -31.32 10.90 -4.69
C PRO A 524 -30.66 12.19 -5.21
N PRO A 525 -31.44 13.10 -5.80
CA PRO A 525 -30.92 14.39 -6.26
C PRO A 525 -30.25 15.12 -5.08
N PRO A 526 -29.17 15.89 -5.36
CA PRO A 526 -28.40 16.54 -4.31
C PRO A 526 -29.30 17.40 -3.43
N ARG A 527 -29.19 17.23 -2.11
CA ARG A 527 -29.82 18.17 -1.18
C ARG A 527 -29.04 19.47 -1.29
N ARG A 528 -29.60 20.45 -1.97
CA ARG A 528 -29.03 21.81 -1.92
C ARG A 528 -28.80 22.18 -0.46
N PRO A 529 -27.62 22.68 -0.09
CA PRO A 529 -27.40 23.18 1.27
C PRO A 529 -28.49 24.19 1.59
N THR A 530 -29.39 23.85 2.52
CA THR A 530 -30.43 24.76 2.96
C THR A 530 -29.74 25.81 3.80
N GLY A 531 -29.49 26.99 3.20
CA GLY A 531 -29.32 28.22 3.91
C GLY A 531 -27.91 28.75 4.07
N ARG A 532 -27.37 29.32 3.03
CA ARG A 532 -26.78 30.66 3.18
C ARG A 532 -27.71 31.63 2.48
N ARG A 533 -28.50 32.36 3.27
CA ARG A 533 -29.07 33.63 2.82
C ARG A 533 -28.01 34.72 3.03
N PRO A 534 -27.97 35.73 2.17
CA PRO A 534 -26.97 36.76 2.09
C PRO A 534 -26.75 37.51 3.39
#